data_202f11b4018be88f9fc17f087b6f64c0
#
_entry.id   202f11b4018be88f9fc17f087b6f64c0
#
_cell.length_a   1.000
_cell.length_b   1.000
_cell.length_c   1.000
_cell.angle_alpha   90.00
_cell.angle_beta   90.00
_cell.angle_gamma   90.00
#
_symmetry.space_group_name_H-M   'P 1'
#
loop_
_entity.id
_entity.type
_entity.pdbx_description
1 polymer ?
#
loop_
_entity_poly.entity_id
_entity_poly.type
_entity_poly.pdbx_seq_one_letter_code
_entity_poly.pdbx_strand_id
1 'polypeptide(L)'
;MFESSEIKGMIFDCYGTLIDINTDEDDYYTYDAVSKWLKYKGVQIDPDPLRSEYNSKIKDKMEASSERYPEVRVEEIFAEICNENSIWENDTMSLGIETSMVFRSASLRRLRPFQESLEILKRYKDIPMCLVSNGQRVFSEKELRFLGLYEFFDHLIFSSDVRYKKPDQRIFRIALERMELKPEEVLSFGDTLENDIIVPQEMGMKAMHIYDAWQSLLD
;
A
#
# COMPACT_ATOMS: atom_id res chain seq x y z
N MET A 1 21.60 20.28 -3.00
CA MET A 1 22.20 19.46 -1.93
C MET A 1 21.55 19.91 -0.64
N PHE A 2 20.79 19.05 0.04
CA PHE A 2 20.22 19.40 1.35
C PHE A 2 21.37 19.43 2.36
N GLU A 3 21.43 20.45 3.19
CA GLU A 3 22.33 20.38 4.36
C GLU A 3 21.83 19.25 5.24
N SER A 4 22.59 18.15 5.30
CA SER A 4 22.23 16.92 6.00
C SER A 4 22.00 17.13 7.51
N SER A 5 22.37 18.28 8.05
CA SER A 5 22.20 18.66 9.45
C SER A 5 20.75 19.03 9.83
N GLU A 6 19.84 19.23 8.86
CA GLU A 6 18.45 19.64 9.12
C GLU A 6 17.44 18.48 9.03
N ILE A 7 17.74 17.42 8.25
CA ILE A 7 16.84 16.29 8.06
C ILE A 7 17.11 15.23 9.13
N LYS A 8 16.09 14.94 9.92
CA LYS A 8 16.13 13.96 11.02
C LYS A 8 15.28 12.72 10.74
N GLY A 9 14.45 12.74 9.70
CA GLY A 9 13.63 11.61 9.31
C GLY A 9 13.28 11.63 7.83
N MET A 10 12.96 10.46 7.29
CA MET A 10 12.58 10.28 5.89
C MET A 10 11.24 9.56 5.79
N ILE A 11 10.38 10.02 4.89
CA ILE A 11 9.14 9.34 4.53
C ILE A 11 9.26 8.86 3.09
N PHE A 12 8.86 7.61 2.85
CA PHE A 12 8.83 7.02 1.51
C PHE A 12 7.42 6.55 1.15
N ASP A 13 7.00 6.83 -0.08
CA ASP A 13 5.95 6.07 -0.72
C ASP A 13 6.44 4.65 -1.05
N CYS A 14 5.54 3.75 -1.44
CA CYS A 14 5.83 2.33 -1.69
C CYS A 14 5.98 2.01 -3.17
N TYR A 15 4.84 1.94 -3.88
CA TYR A 15 4.78 1.49 -5.26
C TYR A 15 5.12 2.61 -6.24
N GLY A 16 5.98 2.32 -7.23
CA GLY A 16 6.54 3.37 -8.11
C GLY A 16 7.73 4.11 -7.50
N THR A 17 7.93 3.95 -6.19
CA THR A 17 9.00 4.59 -5.41
C THR A 17 10.04 3.58 -4.93
N LEU A 18 9.64 2.57 -4.20
CA LEU A 18 10.50 1.50 -3.67
C LEU A 18 10.34 0.20 -4.47
N ILE A 19 9.13 -0.07 -4.90
CA ILE A 19 8.73 -1.33 -5.55
C ILE A 19 8.23 -1.06 -6.96
N ASP A 20 8.92 -1.68 -7.94
CA ASP A 20 8.41 -1.83 -9.31
C ASP A 20 7.49 -3.05 -9.34
N ILE A 21 6.18 -2.77 -9.33
CA ILE A 21 5.14 -3.78 -9.39
C ILE A 21 4.33 -3.65 -10.68
N ASN A 22 3.88 -4.79 -11.18
CA ASN A 22 2.85 -4.85 -12.21
C ASN A 22 1.85 -5.95 -11.83
N THR A 23 0.58 -5.62 -11.80
CA THR A 23 -0.53 -6.53 -11.53
C THR A 23 -1.59 -6.39 -12.60
N ASP A 24 -2.32 -7.47 -12.87
CA ASP A 24 -3.48 -7.50 -13.72
C ASP A 24 -4.67 -8.01 -12.91
N GLU A 25 -5.26 -7.10 -12.14
CA GLU A 25 -6.38 -7.41 -11.24
C GLU A 25 -7.71 -7.55 -11.99
N ASP A 26 -7.78 -7.09 -13.25
CA ASP A 26 -8.94 -7.22 -14.12
C ASP A 26 -8.95 -8.48 -14.98
N ASP A 27 -7.83 -9.23 -15.01
CA ASP A 27 -7.71 -10.45 -15.79
C ASP A 27 -8.69 -11.52 -15.31
N TYR A 28 -9.43 -12.12 -16.26
CA TYR A 28 -10.34 -13.24 -15.98
C TYR A 28 -9.64 -14.39 -15.22
N TYR A 29 -8.40 -14.71 -15.59
CA TYR A 29 -7.64 -15.78 -14.95
C TYR A 29 -7.32 -15.49 -13.47
N THR A 30 -7.25 -14.25 -13.06
CA THR A 30 -7.13 -13.87 -11.65
C THR A 30 -8.36 -14.33 -10.88
N TYR A 31 -9.56 -14.03 -11.36
CA TYR A 31 -10.81 -14.44 -10.73
C TYR A 31 -11.09 -15.94 -10.84
N ASP A 32 -10.69 -16.57 -11.95
CA ASP A 32 -10.77 -18.01 -12.12
C ASP A 32 -9.92 -18.76 -11.09
N ALA A 33 -8.70 -18.31 -10.85
CA ALA A 33 -7.83 -18.89 -9.83
C ALA A 33 -8.42 -18.74 -8.42
N VAL A 34 -8.93 -17.54 -8.09
CA VAL A 34 -9.56 -17.27 -6.79
C VAL A 34 -10.83 -18.10 -6.63
N SER A 35 -11.72 -18.15 -7.62
CA SER A 35 -12.94 -18.95 -7.58
C SER A 35 -12.65 -20.44 -7.37
N LYS A 36 -11.68 -21.00 -8.07
CA LYS A 36 -11.25 -22.39 -7.90
C LYS A 36 -10.73 -22.66 -6.49
N TRP A 37 -9.92 -21.76 -5.95
CA TRP A 37 -9.41 -21.88 -4.59
C TRP A 37 -10.55 -21.78 -3.56
N LEU A 38 -11.49 -20.85 -3.74
CA LEU A 38 -12.66 -20.66 -2.88
C LEU A 38 -13.55 -21.91 -2.81
N LYS A 39 -13.69 -22.66 -3.92
CA LYS A 39 -14.44 -23.93 -3.93
C LYS A 39 -13.90 -24.94 -2.93
N TYR A 40 -12.56 -25.04 -2.76
CA TYR A 40 -11.96 -25.91 -1.74
C TYR A 40 -12.18 -25.41 -0.30
N LYS A 41 -12.52 -24.14 -0.16
CA LYS A 41 -12.86 -23.52 1.13
C LYS A 41 -14.38 -23.50 1.41
N GLY A 42 -15.18 -24.12 0.55
CA GLY A 42 -16.65 -24.18 0.71
C GLY A 42 -17.37 -22.87 0.34
N VAL A 43 -16.76 -22.05 -0.48
CA VAL A 43 -17.38 -20.84 -1.03
C VAL A 43 -17.73 -21.09 -2.50
N GLN A 44 -19.01 -21.02 -2.84
CA GLN A 44 -19.50 -21.34 -4.17
C GLN A 44 -19.81 -20.07 -4.95
N ILE A 45 -18.82 -19.57 -5.67
CA ILE A 45 -18.94 -18.39 -6.53
C ILE A 45 -18.12 -18.61 -7.79
N ASP A 46 -18.70 -18.32 -8.97
CA ASP A 46 -17.99 -18.41 -10.25
C ASP A 46 -17.20 -17.12 -10.54
N PRO A 47 -16.21 -17.15 -11.48
CA PRO A 47 -15.29 -16.02 -11.70
C PRO A 47 -15.97 -14.69 -12.03
N ASP A 48 -16.94 -14.67 -12.94
CA ASP A 48 -17.61 -13.42 -13.36
C ASP A 48 -18.48 -12.81 -12.25
N PRO A 49 -19.34 -13.59 -11.53
CA PRO A 49 -19.98 -13.11 -10.30
C PRO A 49 -19.00 -12.60 -9.25
N LEU A 50 -17.91 -13.32 -9.01
CA LEU A 50 -16.88 -12.91 -8.04
C LEU A 50 -16.29 -11.54 -8.40
N ARG A 51 -15.93 -11.32 -9.67
CA ARG A 51 -15.45 -10.03 -10.18
C ARG A 51 -16.49 -8.94 -10.00
N SER A 52 -17.73 -9.22 -10.35
CA SER A 52 -18.84 -8.26 -10.24
C SER A 52 -19.09 -7.86 -8.78
N GLU A 53 -19.18 -8.84 -7.87
CA GLU A 53 -19.39 -8.59 -6.44
C GLU A 53 -18.23 -7.81 -5.82
N TYR A 54 -16.98 -8.20 -6.13
CA TYR A 54 -15.79 -7.51 -5.65
C TYR A 54 -15.81 -6.02 -6.02
N ASN A 55 -16.02 -5.71 -7.30
CA ASN A 55 -16.06 -4.33 -7.78
C ASN A 55 -17.25 -3.55 -7.20
N SER A 56 -18.44 -4.16 -7.13
CA SER A 56 -19.62 -3.51 -6.57
C SER A 56 -19.44 -3.18 -5.10
N LYS A 57 -18.97 -4.13 -4.28
CA LYS A 57 -18.76 -3.93 -2.85
C LYS A 57 -17.71 -2.83 -2.55
N ILE A 58 -16.62 -2.79 -3.32
CA ILE A 58 -15.64 -1.69 -3.22
C ILE A 58 -16.31 -0.35 -3.50
N LYS A 59 -17.02 -0.25 -4.61
CA LYS A 59 -17.71 0.98 -5.02
C LYS A 59 -18.71 1.42 -3.96
N ASP A 60 -19.58 0.51 -3.51
CA ASP A 60 -20.63 0.80 -2.53
C ASP A 60 -20.02 1.30 -1.20
N LYS A 61 -18.93 0.70 -0.74
CA LYS A 61 -18.23 1.13 0.49
C LYS A 61 -17.54 2.48 0.31
N MET A 62 -16.94 2.73 -0.84
CA MET A 62 -16.33 4.03 -1.16
C MET A 62 -17.40 5.13 -1.18
N GLU A 63 -18.54 4.89 -1.84
CA GLU A 63 -19.66 5.85 -1.94
C GLU A 63 -20.37 6.08 -0.60
N ALA A 64 -20.46 5.06 0.25
CA ALA A 64 -21.04 5.17 1.60
C ALA A 64 -20.12 5.88 2.61
N SER A 65 -18.85 6.06 2.28
CA SER A 65 -17.88 6.69 3.16
C SER A 65 -18.10 8.19 3.24
N SER A 66 -17.95 8.76 4.43
CA SER A 66 -17.92 10.22 4.64
C SER A 66 -16.55 10.86 4.39
N GLU A 67 -15.54 10.04 4.10
CA GLU A 67 -14.19 10.52 3.85
C GLU A 67 -14.07 11.17 2.46
N ARG A 68 -13.29 12.24 2.37
CA ARG A 68 -13.01 12.90 1.07
C ARG A 68 -12.20 12.00 0.13
N TYR A 69 -11.28 11.22 0.70
CA TYR A 69 -10.41 10.29 -0.01
C TYR A 69 -10.53 8.91 0.64
N PRO A 70 -11.67 8.22 0.46
CA PRO A 70 -11.94 6.96 1.14
C PRO A 70 -11.00 5.85 0.71
N GLU A 71 -10.79 4.89 1.62
CA GLU A 71 -10.09 3.65 1.36
C GLU A 71 -10.85 2.47 1.98
N VAL A 72 -10.79 1.32 1.33
CA VAL A 72 -11.36 0.08 1.84
C VAL A 72 -10.26 -0.90 2.25
N ARG A 73 -10.61 -1.92 3.01
CA ARG A 73 -9.75 -3.08 3.23
C ARG A 73 -10.26 -4.23 2.37
N VAL A 74 -9.42 -4.66 1.43
CA VAL A 74 -9.83 -5.70 0.47
C VAL A 74 -10.11 -7.04 1.13
N GLU A 75 -9.44 -7.35 2.24
CA GLU A 75 -9.71 -8.55 3.02
C GLU A 75 -11.12 -8.57 3.64
N GLU A 76 -11.69 -7.41 3.97
CA GLU A 76 -13.08 -7.32 4.43
C GLU A 76 -14.07 -7.48 3.28
N ILE A 77 -13.74 -6.98 2.09
CA ILE A 77 -14.54 -7.21 0.88
C ILE A 77 -14.63 -8.71 0.59
N PHE A 78 -13.48 -9.39 0.58
CA PHE A 78 -13.45 -10.83 0.36
C PHE A 78 -14.11 -11.61 1.49
N ALA A 79 -14.00 -11.17 2.75
CA ALA A 79 -14.68 -11.79 3.89
C ALA A 79 -16.20 -11.73 3.72
N GLU A 80 -16.77 -10.60 3.27
CA GLU A 80 -18.19 -10.47 2.97
C GLU A 80 -18.63 -11.39 1.83
N ILE A 81 -17.88 -11.41 0.71
CA ILE A 81 -18.14 -12.31 -0.41
C ILE A 81 -18.13 -13.78 0.05
N CYS A 82 -17.13 -14.15 0.84
CA CYS A 82 -17.04 -15.51 1.39
C CYS A 82 -18.23 -15.84 2.29
N ASN A 83 -18.63 -14.92 3.16
CA ASN A 83 -19.77 -15.12 4.05
C ASN A 83 -21.09 -15.35 3.30
N GLU A 84 -21.32 -14.56 2.24
CA GLU A 84 -22.55 -14.60 1.45
C GLU A 84 -22.66 -15.87 0.56
N ASN A 85 -21.49 -16.44 0.17
CA ASN A 85 -21.42 -17.56 -0.78
C ASN A 85 -20.92 -18.88 -0.15
N SER A 86 -20.77 -18.94 1.19
CA SER A 86 -20.34 -20.15 1.90
C SER A 86 -21.44 -21.19 1.97
N ILE A 87 -21.10 -22.46 1.70
CA ILE A 87 -22.00 -23.61 1.82
C ILE A 87 -21.88 -24.34 3.18
N TRP A 88 -20.91 -23.95 4.00
CA TRP A 88 -20.75 -24.34 5.39
C TRP A 88 -20.15 -23.19 6.22
N GLU A 89 -20.16 -23.33 7.53
CA GLU A 89 -19.61 -22.32 8.44
C GLU A 89 -18.09 -22.19 8.29
N ASN A 90 -17.61 -20.95 8.13
CA ASN A 90 -16.21 -20.59 7.98
C ASN A 90 -15.83 -19.43 8.90
N ASP A 91 -14.55 -19.33 9.27
CA ASP A 91 -13.98 -18.07 9.74
C ASP A 91 -13.79 -17.13 8.54
N THR A 92 -14.80 -16.30 8.32
CA THR A 92 -14.88 -15.45 7.12
C THR A 92 -13.78 -14.41 7.06
N MET A 93 -13.28 -13.88 8.20
CA MET A 93 -12.21 -12.91 8.19
C MET A 93 -10.85 -13.54 7.83
N SER A 94 -10.53 -14.69 8.43
CA SER A 94 -9.32 -15.45 8.03
C SER A 94 -9.39 -15.83 6.55
N LEU A 95 -10.57 -16.25 6.09
CA LEU A 95 -10.77 -16.60 4.69
C LEU A 95 -10.66 -15.39 3.75
N GLY A 96 -11.14 -14.21 4.17
CA GLY A 96 -10.97 -12.95 3.44
C GLY A 96 -9.50 -12.55 3.27
N ILE A 97 -8.70 -12.70 4.33
CA ILE A 97 -7.25 -12.46 4.29
C ILE A 97 -6.57 -13.44 3.32
N GLU A 98 -6.87 -14.74 3.43
CA GLU A 98 -6.30 -15.76 2.55
C GLU A 98 -6.71 -15.53 1.08
N THR A 99 -7.98 -15.18 0.83
CA THR A 99 -8.51 -14.87 -0.51
C THR A 99 -7.78 -13.67 -1.11
N SER A 100 -7.55 -12.62 -0.32
CA SER A 100 -6.78 -11.45 -0.75
C SER A 100 -5.38 -11.83 -1.21
N MET A 101 -4.71 -12.73 -0.49
CA MET A 101 -3.37 -13.19 -0.87
C MET A 101 -3.38 -14.02 -2.17
N VAL A 102 -4.39 -14.88 -2.35
CA VAL A 102 -4.56 -15.65 -3.60
C VAL A 102 -4.84 -14.70 -4.77
N PHE A 103 -5.73 -13.72 -4.58
CA PHE A 103 -6.05 -12.69 -5.57
C PHE A 103 -4.80 -11.92 -5.99
N ARG A 104 -4.03 -11.41 -5.01
CA ARG A 104 -2.79 -10.68 -5.28
C ARG A 104 -1.77 -11.56 -6.01
N SER A 105 -1.59 -12.80 -5.57
CA SER A 105 -0.67 -13.74 -6.20
C SER A 105 -1.08 -14.08 -7.65
N ALA A 106 -2.37 -14.28 -7.90
CA ALA A 106 -2.89 -14.58 -9.24
C ALA A 106 -2.78 -13.39 -10.21
N SER A 107 -2.95 -12.17 -9.70
CA SER A 107 -2.85 -10.94 -10.50
C SER A 107 -1.41 -10.49 -10.75
N LEU A 108 -0.43 -10.98 -9.97
CA LEU A 108 0.95 -10.50 -10.00
C LEU A 108 1.66 -10.87 -11.32
N ARG A 109 2.25 -9.88 -11.99
CA ARG A 109 3.04 -10.04 -13.21
C ARG A 109 4.52 -9.69 -13.01
N ARG A 110 4.81 -8.70 -12.14
CA ARG A 110 6.16 -8.29 -11.78
C ARG A 110 6.19 -7.77 -10.36
N LEU A 111 7.25 -8.13 -9.63
CA LEU A 111 7.52 -7.63 -8.28
C LEU A 111 9.03 -7.59 -8.06
N ARG A 112 9.60 -6.41 -7.95
CA ARG A 112 11.03 -6.22 -7.69
C ARG A 112 11.28 -4.86 -7.05
N PRO A 113 12.38 -4.68 -6.28
CA PRO A 113 12.74 -3.36 -5.77
C PRO A 113 13.35 -2.51 -6.89
N PHE A 114 13.20 -1.18 -6.80
CA PHE A 114 14.09 -0.28 -7.51
C PHE A 114 15.45 -0.30 -6.82
N GLN A 115 16.51 -0.61 -7.58
CA GLN A 115 17.87 -0.76 -7.01
C GLN A 115 18.38 0.57 -6.45
N GLU A 116 18.11 1.66 -7.15
CA GLU A 116 18.46 3.02 -6.73
C GLU A 116 17.80 3.37 -5.39
N SER A 117 16.53 3.04 -5.21
CA SER A 117 15.83 3.27 -3.93
C SER A 117 16.43 2.40 -2.81
N LEU A 118 16.77 1.15 -3.11
CA LEU A 118 17.44 0.27 -2.13
C LEU A 118 18.81 0.83 -1.71
N GLU A 119 19.57 1.45 -2.63
CA GLU A 119 20.82 2.10 -2.32
C GLU A 119 20.63 3.33 -1.43
N ILE A 120 19.58 4.14 -1.67
CA ILE A 120 19.22 5.26 -0.80
C ILE A 120 18.88 4.75 0.61
N LEU A 121 18.02 3.73 0.73
CA LEU A 121 17.68 3.15 2.03
C LEU A 121 18.94 2.68 2.79
N LYS A 122 19.84 1.99 2.12
CA LYS A 122 21.11 1.54 2.73
C LYS A 122 22.03 2.67 3.14
N ARG A 123 22.14 3.72 2.30
CA ARG A 123 23.00 4.89 2.55
C ARG A 123 22.53 5.68 3.78
N TYR A 124 21.24 5.79 3.97
CA TYR A 124 20.63 6.61 5.04
C TYR A 124 20.00 5.79 6.17
N LYS A 125 20.40 4.53 6.32
CA LYS A 125 19.83 3.57 7.30
C LYS A 125 19.87 4.03 8.76
N ASP A 126 20.73 4.98 9.09
CA ASP A 126 20.88 5.53 10.44
C ASP A 126 19.91 6.72 10.70
N ILE A 127 19.14 7.14 9.68
CA ILE A 127 18.07 8.13 9.80
C ILE A 127 16.73 7.39 9.93
N PRO A 128 15.89 7.71 10.92
CA PRO A 128 14.56 7.12 11.07
C PRO A 128 13.73 7.20 9.79
N MET A 129 13.12 6.08 9.41
CA MET A 129 12.34 5.98 8.17
C MET A 129 10.90 5.54 8.44
N CYS A 130 9.95 6.18 7.75
CA CYS A 130 8.55 5.82 7.76
C CYS A 130 8.06 5.57 6.32
N LEU A 131 7.28 4.50 6.14
CA LEU A 131 6.56 4.25 4.89
C LEU A 131 5.14 4.82 4.99
N VAL A 132 4.70 5.59 3.98
CA VAL A 132 3.33 6.10 3.86
C VAL A 132 2.79 5.75 2.48
N SER A 133 1.91 4.76 2.40
CA SER A 133 1.45 4.18 1.13
C SER A 133 -0.07 4.16 0.97
N ASN A 134 -0.55 4.50 -0.24
CA ASN A 134 -1.91 4.22 -0.69
C ASN A 134 -2.02 2.73 -1.10
N GLY A 135 -1.79 1.84 -0.15
CA GLY A 135 -1.73 0.40 -0.37
C GLY A 135 -2.52 -0.40 0.65
N GLN A 136 -2.78 -1.64 0.28
CA GLN A 136 -3.43 -2.61 1.15
C GLN A 136 -2.37 -3.31 2.01
N ARG A 137 -2.44 -3.16 3.34
CA ARG A 137 -1.48 -3.82 4.25
C ARG A 137 -1.36 -5.32 3.98
N VAL A 138 -2.48 -5.98 3.72
CA VAL A 138 -2.54 -7.42 3.46
C VAL A 138 -1.63 -7.87 2.31
N PHE A 139 -1.32 -6.98 1.38
CA PHE A 139 -0.38 -7.19 0.27
C PHE A 139 0.99 -6.60 0.56
N SER A 140 1.02 -5.29 0.79
CA SER A 140 2.23 -4.47 0.80
C SER A 140 3.24 -4.89 1.85
N GLU A 141 2.79 -5.27 3.05
CA GLU A 141 3.70 -5.72 4.10
C GLU A 141 4.43 -7.01 3.71
N LYS A 142 3.73 -7.94 3.06
CA LYS A 142 4.34 -9.21 2.59
C LYS A 142 5.33 -8.98 1.45
N GLU A 143 5.01 -8.07 0.55
CA GLU A 143 5.87 -7.70 -0.58
C GLU A 143 7.14 -6.99 -0.10
N LEU A 144 7.02 -6.06 0.87
CA LEU A 144 8.17 -5.43 1.52
C LEU A 144 9.09 -6.46 2.20
N ARG A 145 8.50 -7.43 2.93
CA ARG A 145 9.26 -8.51 3.58
C ARG A 145 9.96 -9.40 2.56
N PHE A 146 9.24 -9.82 1.51
CA PHE A 146 9.79 -10.66 0.45
C PHE A 146 10.97 -10.00 -0.28
N LEU A 147 10.91 -8.68 -0.46
CA LEU A 147 11.94 -7.89 -1.15
C LEU A 147 13.08 -7.44 -0.21
N GLY A 148 13.01 -7.74 1.10
CA GLY A 148 14.00 -7.32 2.09
C GLY A 148 13.99 -5.82 2.37
N LEU A 149 12.86 -5.14 2.11
CA LEU A 149 12.69 -3.70 2.34
C LEU A 149 12.07 -3.38 3.69
N TYR A 150 11.38 -4.33 4.32
CA TYR A 150 10.61 -4.13 5.55
C TYR A 150 11.46 -3.60 6.72
N GLU A 151 12.66 -4.14 6.88
CA GLU A 151 13.54 -3.85 8.03
C GLU A 151 14.19 -2.45 7.99
N PHE A 152 14.02 -1.69 6.89
CA PHE A 152 14.48 -0.31 6.82
C PHE A 152 13.54 0.68 7.52
N PHE A 153 12.30 0.29 7.81
CA PHE A 153 11.25 1.18 8.29
C PHE A 153 10.94 0.97 9.76
N ASP A 154 11.05 2.04 10.55
CA ASP A 154 10.61 2.05 11.95
C ASP A 154 9.07 2.05 12.03
N HIS A 155 8.40 2.67 11.05
CA HIS A 155 6.95 2.77 10.98
C HIS A 155 6.44 2.52 9.56
N LEU A 156 5.31 1.79 9.47
CA LEU A 156 4.59 1.58 8.23
C LEU A 156 3.14 2.04 8.40
N ILE A 157 2.69 2.89 7.48
CA ILE A 157 1.34 3.45 7.44
C ILE A 157 0.75 3.15 6.08
N PHE A 158 -0.33 2.38 6.08
CA PHE A 158 -1.08 2.04 4.88
C PHE A 158 -2.45 2.70 4.92
N SER A 159 -2.92 3.20 3.79
CA SER A 159 -4.26 3.80 3.66
C SER A 159 -5.36 2.84 4.10
N SER A 160 -5.21 1.54 3.83
CA SER A 160 -6.15 0.51 4.26
C SER A 160 -6.32 0.43 5.78
N ASP A 161 -5.29 0.75 6.58
CA ASP A 161 -5.41 0.73 8.04
C ASP A 161 -6.26 1.89 8.58
N VAL A 162 -6.12 3.07 7.95
CA VAL A 162 -6.72 4.32 8.42
C VAL A 162 -8.02 4.67 7.70
N ARG A 163 -8.39 3.95 6.63
CA ARG A 163 -9.61 4.10 5.83
C ARG A 163 -9.69 5.37 4.98
N TYR A 164 -8.59 6.09 4.86
CA TYR A 164 -8.43 7.20 3.94
C TYR A 164 -7.01 7.20 3.35
N LYS A 165 -6.85 7.80 2.19
CA LYS A 165 -5.59 7.75 1.43
C LYS A 165 -5.04 9.13 1.10
N LYS A 166 -3.76 9.22 0.72
CA LYS A 166 -3.18 10.41 0.12
C LYS A 166 -4.04 10.85 -1.08
N PRO A 167 -4.29 12.15 -1.26
CA PRO A 167 -3.62 13.32 -0.71
C PRO A 167 -4.16 13.82 0.65
N ASP A 168 -4.84 13.03 1.45
CA ASP A 168 -5.27 13.45 2.78
C ASP A 168 -4.07 13.67 3.71
N GLN A 169 -3.89 14.89 4.20
CA GLN A 169 -2.78 15.26 5.08
C GLN A 169 -2.74 14.48 6.40
N ARG A 170 -3.89 13.93 6.84
CA ARG A 170 -3.97 13.16 8.10
C ARG A 170 -3.03 11.95 8.09
N ILE A 171 -2.82 11.30 6.93
CA ILE A 171 -1.95 10.14 6.84
C ILE A 171 -0.48 10.50 7.14
N PHE A 172 -0.04 11.69 6.70
CA PHE A 172 1.29 12.21 7.00
C PHE A 172 1.42 12.70 8.45
N ARG A 173 0.34 13.23 9.04
CA ARG A 173 0.34 13.60 10.48
C ARG A 173 0.60 12.38 11.36
N ILE A 174 0.00 11.22 11.03
CA ILE A 174 0.28 9.96 11.73
C ILE A 174 1.78 9.59 11.61
N ALA A 175 2.39 9.79 10.45
CA ALA A 175 3.82 9.53 10.26
C ALA A 175 4.67 10.44 11.13
N LEU A 176 4.42 11.75 11.11
CA LEU A 176 5.14 12.74 11.92
C LEU A 176 4.98 12.47 13.43
N GLU A 177 3.77 12.14 13.87
CA GLU A 177 3.49 11.79 15.26
C GLU A 177 4.26 10.53 15.71
N ARG A 178 4.29 9.48 14.88
CA ARG A 178 5.01 8.24 15.21
C ARG A 178 6.53 8.39 15.19
N MET A 179 7.04 9.26 14.32
CA MET A 179 8.47 9.59 14.24
C MET A 179 8.88 10.61 15.31
N GLU A 180 7.93 11.25 16.01
CA GLU A 180 8.14 12.34 16.96
C GLU A 180 8.95 13.51 16.35
N LEU A 181 8.70 13.81 15.05
CA LEU A 181 9.39 14.84 14.29
C LEU A 181 8.43 15.94 13.83
N LYS A 182 9.01 17.13 13.65
CA LYS A 182 8.31 18.27 13.03
C LYS A 182 8.37 18.17 11.51
N PRO A 183 7.41 18.74 10.78
CA PRO A 183 7.42 18.71 9.32
C PRO A 183 8.74 19.19 8.69
N GLU A 184 9.31 20.29 9.18
CA GLU A 184 10.55 20.88 8.68
C GLU A 184 11.79 19.99 8.85
N GLU A 185 11.72 18.96 9.69
CA GLU A 185 12.78 18.00 9.97
C GLU A 185 12.70 16.74 9.06
N VAL A 186 11.69 16.66 8.19
CA VAL A 186 11.40 15.46 7.40
C VAL A 186 11.52 15.72 5.90
N LEU A 187 12.10 14.73 5.19
CA LEU A 187 12.17 14.70 3.74
C LEU A 187 11.28 13.54 3.23
N SER A 188 10.30 13.90 2.40
CA SER A 188 9.38 12.94 1.76
C SER A 188 9.85 12.59 0.35
N PHE A 189 9.72 11.31 -0.02
CA PHE A 189 9.99 10.75 -1.35
C PHE A 189 8.81 10.02 -1.92
N GLY A 190 8.51 10.25 -3.17
CA GLY A 190 7.49 9.49 -3.90
C GLY A 190 7.50 9.79 -5.39
N ASP A 191 6.63 9.12 -6.13
CA ASP A 191 6.53 9.24 -7.59
C ASP A 191 5.32 10.05 -8.06
N THR A 192 4.37 10.31 -7.17
CA THR A 192 3.13 11.03 -7.51
C THR A 192 3.18 12.47 -7.01
N LEU A 193 3.14 13.42 -7.95
CA LEU A 193 3.31 14.85 -7.66
C LEU A 193 2.34 15.36 -6.57
N GLU A 194 1.04 15.07 -6.69
CA GLU A 194 0.04 15.54 -5.73
C GLU A 194 0.21 14.88 -4.37
N ASN A 195 0.32 13.55 -4.35
CA ASN A 195 0.32 12.77 -3.12
C ASN A 195 1.60 12.89 -2.30
N ASP A 196 2.75 12.95 -2.98
CA ASP A 196 4.04 12.70 -2.34
C ASP A 196 4.95 13.93 -2.31
N ILE A 197 4.61 14.96 -3.11
CA ILE A 197 5.38 16.19 -3.20
C ILE A 197 4.58 17.39 -2.70
N ILE A 198 3.43 17.70 -3.34
CA ILE A 198 2.66 18.91 -3.03
C ILE A 198 2.13 18.85 -1.60
N VAL A 199 1.47 17.76 -1.22
CA VAL A 199 0.87 17.63 0.12
C VAL A 199 1.92 17.67 1.24
N PRO A 200 3.04 16.94 1.20
CA PRO A 200 4.10 17.12 2.18
C PRO A 200 4.64 18.54 2.25
N GLN A 201 4.84 19.21 1.11
CA GLN A 201 5.32 20.61 1.08
C GLN A 201 4.32 21.60 1.70
N GLU A 202 3.03 21.44 1.44
CA GLU A 202 1.96 22.23 2.08
C GLU A 202 1.93 22.05 3.60
N MET A 203 2.38 20.89 4.10
CA MET A 203 2.53 20.61 5.52
C MET A 203 3.83 21.15 6.13
N GLY A 204 4.73 21.70 5.31
CA GLY A 204 6.04 22.23 5.74
C GLY A 204 7.20 21.24 5.68
N MET A 205 6.99 20.03 5.16
CA MET A 205 8.06 19.06 4.90
C MET A 205 8.85 19.46 3.65
N LYS A 206 10.11 19.00 3.57
CA LYS A 206 10.81 18.94 2.29
C LYS A 206 10.29 17.72 1.52
N ALA A 207 10.19 17.82 0.20
CA ALA A 207 9.78 16.70 -0.63
C ALA A 207 10.58 16.67 -1.93
N MET A 208 10.86 15.46 -2.41
CA MET A 208 11.63 15.22 -3.63
C MET A 208 11.02 14.07 -4.41
N HIS A 209 10.86 14.26 -5.73
CA HIS A 209 10.46 13.16 -6.60
C HIS A 209 11.53 12.07 -6.60
N ILE A 210 11.13 10.82 -6.55
CA ILE A 210 12.08 9.72 -6.36
C ILE A 210 13.12 9.63 -7.49
N TYR A 211 12.77 9.96 -8.73
CA TYR A 211 13.72 9.98 -9.84
C TYR A 211 14.80 11.07 -9.68
N ASP A 212 14.46 12.23 -9.10
CA ASP A 212 15.43 13.27 -8.79
C ASP A 212 16.34 12.84 -7.64
N ALA A 213 15.79 12.09 -6.67
CA ALA A 213 16.54 11.51 -5.58
C ALA A 213 17.58 10.49 -6.08
N TRP A 214 17.21 9.63 -7.03
CA TRP A 214 18.15 8.66 -7.62
C TRP A 214 19.34 9.35 -8.31
N GLN A 215 19.11 10.51 -8.94
CA GLN A 215 20.16 11.26 -9.62
C GLN A 215 21.04 12.06 -8.64
N SER A 216 20.43 12.67 -7.60
CA SER A 216 21.13 13.64 -6.75
C SER A 216 21.69 13.06 -5.46
N LEU A 217 21.17 11.94 -4.96
CA LEU A 217 21.59 11.34 -3.69
C LEU A 217 22.54 10.15 -3.86
N LEU A 218 22.68 9.61 -5.07
CA LEU A 218 23.58 8.47 -5.36
C LEU A 218 24.91 8.91 -5.97
N ASP A 219 25.00 10.14 -6.50
CA ASP A 219 26.26 10.79 -6.91
C ASP A 219 27.03 11.29 -5.67
#